data_f572f7de55bf98a5df4533b3003c8aee
#
_entry.id   f572f7de55bf98a5df4533b3003c8aee
#
_cell.length_a   1.000
_cell.length_b   1.000
_cell.length_c   1.000
_cell.angle_alpha   90.00
_cell.angle_beta   90.00
_cell.angle_gamma   90.00
#
_symmetry.space_group_name_H-M   'P 1'
#
loop_
_entity.id
_entity.type
_entity.pdbx_description
1 polymer ?
#
loop_
_entity_poly.entity_id
_entity_poly.type
_entity_poly.pdbx_seq_one_letter_code
_entity_poly.pdbx_strand_id
1 'polypeptide(L)'
;MIYLDTSCLFKVLRPEPSSEAVWKAINEEDTAIVSALAELEALVQLKAFWTGGTFTRSEWRQAESRLSVLRNQPPFEFRHLPGTIFQTALRQHRNAGNKHCRSLDRLHLAAMEELEVSRLMTHDRGQAKAAIEAGFQVVFPKD
;
A
#
# COMPACT_ATOMS: atom_id res chain seq x y z
N MET A 1 -2.67 -4.78 13.55
CA MET A 1 -3.12 -3.88 12.46
C MET A 1 -1.91 -3.37 11.70
N ILE A 2 -1.94 -3.46 10.39
CA ILE A 2 -0.86 -3.02 9.51
C ILE A 2 -1.43 -2.33 8.27
N TYR A 3 -0.76 -1.30 7.78
CA TYR A 3 -1.10 -0.61 6.54
C TYR A 3 -0.34 -1.24 5.38
N LEU A 4 -1.05 -1.60 4.32
CA LEU A 4 -0.43 -2.15 3.11
C LEU A 4 -0.07 -1.03 2.13
N ASP A 5 1.21 -0.91 1.83
CA ASP A 5 1.67 -0.12 0.70
C ASP A 5 1.26 -0.81 -0.61
N THR A 6 1.12 -0.04 -1.66
CA THR A 6 0.73 -0.52 -2.99
C THR A 6 1.66 -1.63 -3.50
N SER A 7 2.95 -1.55 -3.19
CA SER A 7 3.93 -2.58 -3.56
C SER A 7 3.60 -3.97 -3.00
N CYS A 8 3.13 -4.05 -1.75
CA CYS A 8 2.69 -5.30 -1.14
C CYS A 8 1.30 -5.72 -1.62
N LEU A 9 0.38 -4.77 -1.79
CA LEU A 9 -0.93 -5.06 -2.36
C LEU A 9 -0.80 -5.69 -3.75
N PHE A 10 0.13 -5.20 -4.56
CA PHE A 10 0.39 -5.74 -5.89
C PHE A 10 0.81 -7.21 -5.86
N LYS A 11 1.63 -7.60 -4.87
CA LYS A 11 2.07 -8.98 -4.66
C LYS A 11 0.94 -9.92 -4.22
N VAL A 12 -0.10 -9.36 -3.62
CA VAL A 12 -1.34 -10.09 -3.30
C VAL A 12 -2.18 -10.33 -4.54
N LEU A 13 -2.22 -9.36 -5.46
CA LEU A 13 -3.06 -9.41 -6.66
C LEU A 13 -2.45 -10.24 -7.79
N ARG A 14 -1.14 -10.35 -7.82
CA ARG A 14 -0.39 -11.04 -8.84
C ARG A 14 0.73 -11.88 -8.22
N PRO A 15 0.82 -13.20 -8.53
CA PRO A 15 1.97 -14.00 -8.12
C PRO A 15 3.26 -13.45 -8.72
N GLU A 16 4.21 -13.14 -7.87
CA GLU A 16 5.56 -12.67 -8.23
C GLU A 16 6.53 -13.01 -7.08
N PRO A 17 7.85 -12.81 -7.25
CA PRO A 17 8.79 -13.06 -6.16
C PRO A 17 8.35 -12.38 -4.87
N SER A 18 8.47 -13.06 -3.74
CA SER A 18 8.07 -12.64 -2.40
C SER A 18 6.56 -12.53 -2.14
N SER A 19 5.69 -12.92 -3.07
CA SER A 19 4.23 -12.96 -2.83
C SER A 19 3.88 -13.88 -1.66
N GLU A 20 4.53 -15.03 -1.54
CA GLU A 20 4.30 -15.97 -0.44
C GLU A 20 4.68 -15.36 0.92
N ALA A 21 5.82 -14.67 0.99
CA ALA A 21 6.25 -13.97 2.20
C ALA A 21 5.27 -12.85 2.60
N VAL A 22 4.74 -12.12 1.63
CA VAL A 22 3.72 -11.09 1.85
C VAL A 22 2.43 -11.71 2.39
N TRP A 23 1.94 -12.77 1.77
CA TRP A 23 0.75 -13.47 2.24
C TRP A 23 0.92 -14.02 3.66
N LYS A 24 2.07 -14.61 3.95
CA LYS A 24 2.37 -15.11 5.29
C LYS A 24 2.32 -13.98 6.31
N ALA A 25 2.99 -12.86 6.03
CA ALA A 25 2.99 -11.70 6.93
C ALA A 25 1.59 -11.10 7.12
N ILE A 26 0.76 -11.05 6.07
CA ILE A 26 -0.63 -10.57 6.16
C ILE A 26 -1.46 -11.51 7.05
N ASN A 27 -1.29 -12.82 6.91
CA ASN A 27 -2.06 -13.80 7.68
C ASN A 27 -1.72 -13.81 9.18
N GLU A 28 -0.61 -13.20 9.57
CA GLU A 28 -0.25 -13.00 10.97
C GLU A 28 -0.89 -11.75 11.60
N GLU A 29 -1.57 -10.95 10.79
CA GLU A 29 -2.21 -9.70 11.23
C GLU A 29 -3.71 -9.89 11.50
N ASP A 30 -4.22 -9.23 12.52
CA ASP A 30 -5.66 -9.17 12.77
C ASP A 30 -6.38 -8.32 11.72
N THR A 31 -5.72 -7.27 11.25
CA THR A 31 -6.25 -6.33 10.26
C THR A 31 -5.14 -5.83 9.34
N ALA A 32 -5.34 -5.98 8.04
CA ALA A 32 -4.50 -5.43 6.99
C ALA A 32 -5.27 -4.33 6.24
N ILE A 33 -4.88 -3.09 6.41
CA ILE A 33 -5.59 -1.93 5.87
C ILE A 33 -5.16 -1.66 4.43
N VAL A 34 -6.14 -1.59 3.55
CA VAL A 34 -6.00 -1.11 2.17
C VAL A 34 -6.68 0.26 2.07
N SER A 35 -5.91 1.31 1.92
CA SER A 35 -6.48 2.64 1.76
C SER A 35 -7.04 2.85 0.35
N ALA A 36 -7.97 3.81 0.22
CA ALA A 36 -8.47 4.22 -1.10
C ALA A 36 -7.35 4.68 -2.05
N LEU A 37 -6.25 5.23 -1.50
CA LEU A 37 -5.08 5.59 -2.29
C LEU A 37 -4.37 4.35 -2.84
N ALA A 38 -4.10 3.35 -2.00
CA ALA A 38 -3.46 2.10 -2.43
C ALA A 38 -4.32 1.37 -3.47
N GLU A 39 -5.64 1.35 -3.28
CA GLU A 39 -6.59 0.78 -4.23
C GLU A 39 -6.52 1.49 -5.59
N LEU A 40 -6.55 2.83 -5.60
CA LEU A 40 -6.44 3.61 -6.83
C LEU A 40 -5.11 3.36 -7.56
N GLU A 41 -4.00 3.39 -6.83
CA GLU A 41 -2.69 3.13 -7.43
C GLU A 41 -2.59 1.72 -8.01
N ALA A 42 -3.11 0.72 -7.30
CA ALA A 42 -3.13 -0.66 -7.78
C ALA A 42 -3.95 -0.79 -9.08
N LEU A 43 -5.14 -0.21 -9.13
CA LEU A 43 -6.00 -0.24 -10.33
C LEU A 43 -5.35 0.47 -11.52
N VAL A 44 -4.74 1.62 -11.29
CA VAL A 44 -4.03 2.37 -12.34
C VAL A 44 -2.85 1.55 -12.89
N GLN A 45 -2.08 0.92 -12.02
CA GLN A 45 -0.93 0.13 -12.41
C GLN A 45 -1.34 -1.17 -13.15
N LEU A 46 -2.38 -1.86 -12.69
CA LEU A 46 -2.93 -3.03 -13.37
C LEU A 46 -3.38 -2.69 -14.80
N LYS A 47 -4.06 -1.57 -14.97
CA LYS A 47 -4.49 -1.09 -16.28
C LYS A 47 -3.29 -0.73 -17.17
N ALA A 48 -2.26 -0.12 -16.62
CA ALA A 48 -1.03 0.20 -17.34
C ALA A 48 -0.32 -1.05 -17.85
N PHE A 49 -0.31 -2.13 -17.08
CA PHE A 49 0.25 -3.41 -17.53
C PHE A 49 -0.53 -4.03 -18.68
N TRP A 50 -1.85 -3.88 -18.69
CA TRP A 50 -2.65 -4.32 -19.82
C TRP A 50 -2.42 -3.45 -21.06
N THR A 51 -2.55 -2.14 -20.96
CA THR A 51 -2.38 -1.23 -22.09
C THR A 51 -0.95 -1.21 -22.64
N GLY A 52 0.04 -1.49 -21.78
CA GLY A 52 1.45 -1.61 -22.17
C GLY A 52 1.86 -3.01 -22.68
N GLY A 53 0.94 -3.97 -22.72
CA GLY A 53 1.18 -5.31 -23.28
C GLY A 53 1.80 -6.33 -22.32
N THR A 54 2.04 -5.98 -21.05
CA THR A 54 2.56 -6.92 -20.04
C THR A 54 1.51 -7.94 -19.63
N PHE A 55 0.25 -7.49 -19.50
CA PHE A 55 -0.91 -8.34 -19.23
C PHE A 55 -1.76 -8.50 -20.48
N THR A 56 -2.36 -9.70 -20.63
CA THR A 56 -3.53 -9.88 -21.48
C THR A 56 -4.73 -9.21 -20.81
N ARG A 57 -5.79 -8.95 -21.58
CA ARG A 57 -7.04 -8.42 -21.03
C ARG A 57 -7.61 -9.34 -19.94
N SER A 58 -7.51 -10.66 -20.13
CA SER A 58 -7.96 -11.65 -19.15
C SER A 58 -7.18 -11.57 -17.83
N GLU A 59 -5.87 -11.47 -17.91
CA GLU A 59 -5.01 -11.32 -16.73
C GLU A 59 -5.31 -10.04 -15.96
N TRP A 60 -5.50 -8.92 -16.66
CA TRP A 60 -5.91 -7.67 -16.07
C TRP A 60 -7.25 -7.80 -15.34
N ARG A 61 -8.25 -8.37 -15.99
CA ARG A 61 -9.58 -8.58 -15.40
C ARG A 61 -9.55 -9.49 -14.18
N GLN A 62 -8.74 -10.54 -14.22
CA GLN A 62 -8.56 -11.43 -13.07
C GLN A 62 -7.94 -10.71 -11.87
N ALA A 63 -6.93 -9.88 -12.09
CA ALA A 63 -6.29 -9.12 -11.01
C ALA A 63 -7.27 -8.09 -10.40
N GLU A 64 -8.06 -7.39 -11.21
CA GLU A 64 -9.11 -6.50 -10.70
C GLU A 64 -10.17 -7.25 -9.90
N SER A 65 -10.59 -8.44 -10.35
CA SER A 65 -11.53 -9.29 -9.62
C SER A 65 -10.97 -9.72 -8.25
N ARG A 66 -9.69 -10.07 -8.18
CA ARG A 66 -9.04 -10.40 -6.90
C ARG A 66 -9.09 -9.23 -5.93
N LEU A 67 -8.80 -8.03 -6.40
CA LEU A 67 -8.90 -6.83 -5.56
C LEU A 67 -10.31 -6.65 -5.00
N SER A 68 -11.33 -6.85 -5.83
CA SER A 68 -12.74 -6.77 -5.41
C SER A 68 -13.09 -7.83 -4.35
N VAL A 69 -12.59 -9.05 -4.50
CA VAL A 69 -12.82 -10.15 -3.54
C VAL A 69 -12.19 -9.84 -2.18
N LEU A 70 -11.03 -9.19 -2.14
CA LEU A 70 -10.35 -8.84 -0.89
C LEU A 70 -11.20 -7.98 0.03
N ARG A 71 -12.15 -7.19 -0.49
CA ARG A 71 -13.04 -6.34 0.31
C ARG A 71 -13.84 -7.12 1.35
N ASN A 72 -14.15 -8.37 1.07
CA ASN A 72 -14.95 -9.24 1.94
C ASN A 72 -14.14 -10.39 2.54
N GLN A 73 -12.82 -10.32 2.43
CA GLN A 73 -11.92 -11.39 2.87
C GLN A 73 -11.06 -10.91 4.05
N PRO A 74 -11.26 -11.46 5.27
CA PRO A 74 -10.33 -11.18 6.37
C PRO A 74 -8.91 -11.63 6.01
N PRO A 75 -7.86 -10.94 6.49
CA PRO A 75 -7.87 -9.80 7.41
C PRO A 75 -7.94 -8.42 6.73
N PHE A 76 -8.27 -8.35 5.43
CA PHE A 76 -8.29 -7.09 4.69
C PHE A 76 -9.44 -6.19 5.14
N GLU A 77 -9.13 -4.92 5.33
CA GLU A 77 -10.09 -3.86 5.61
C GLU A 77 -9.82 -2.66 4.71
N PHE A 78 -10.79 -2.33 3.86
CA PHE A 78 -10.68 -1.20 2.93
C PHE A 78 -11.18 0.07 3.62
N ARG A 79 -10.36 1.11 3.61
CA ARG A 79 -10.64 2.36 4.32
C ARG A 79 -10.63 3.55 3.38
N HIS A 80 -11.67 4.38 3.50
CA HIS A 80 -11.66 5.71 2.91
C HIS A 80 -10.66 6.59 3.63
N LEU A 81 -10.21 7.64 2.96
CA LEU A 81 -9.31 8.62 3.54
C LEU A 81 -10.07 9.90 3.88
N PRO A 82 -9.83 10.49 5.08
CA PRO A 82 -10.48 11.74 5.46
C PRO A 82 -10.01 12.90 4.58
N GLY A 83 -10.86 13.92 4.42
CA GLY A 83 -10.54 15.09 3.63
C GLY A 83 -9.35 15.90 4.14
N THR A 84 -8.97 15.71 5.41
CA THR A 84 -7.83 16.36 6.06
C THR A 84 -6.47 15.75 5.69
N ILE A 85 -6.44 14.71 4.88
CA ILE A 85 -5.20 14.00 4.53
C ILE A 85 -4.12 14.90 3.92
N PHE A 86 -4.53 15.87 3.10
CA PHE A 86 -3.56 16.78 2.47
C PHE A 86 -2.94 17.74 3.48
N GLN A 87 -3.70 18.24 4.45
CA GLN A 87 -3.16 19.05 5.53
C GLN A 87 -2.15 18.26 6.37
N THR A 88 -2.44 17.02 6.68
CA THR A 88 -1.52 16.12 7.39
C THR A 88 -0.25 15.88 6.58
N ALA A 89 -0.39 15.60 5.27
CA ALA A 89 0.75 15.41 4.38
C ALA A 89 1.64 16.67 4.30
N LEU A 90 1.03 17.84 4.18
CA LEU A 90 1.75 19.13 4.16
C LEU A 90 2.51 19.36 5.47
N ARG A 91 1.89 19.08 6.60
CA ARG A 91 2.55 19.21 7.91
C ARG A 91 3.73 18.23 8.04
N GLN A 92 3.54 16.98 7.68
CA GLN A 92 4.62 15.99 7.68
C GLN A 92 5.78 16.42 6.78
N HIS A 93 5.48 16.91 5.58
CA HIS A 93 6.48 17.41 4.64
C HIS A 93 7.30 18.56 5.24
N ARG A 94 6.65 19.54 5.85
CA ARG A 94 7.32 20.68 6.48
C ARG A 94 8.20 20.24 7.66
N ASN A 95 7.74 19.27 8.43
CA ASN A 95 8.48 18.77 9.60
C ASN A 95 9.63 17.82 9.24
N ALA A 96 9.67 17.31 8.01
CA ALA A 96 10.71 16.39 7.57
C ALA A 96 12.07 17.07 7.30
N GLY A 97 12.13 18.40 7.29
CA GLY A 97 13.36 19.15 7.02
C GLY A 97 13.88 18.88 5.60
N ASN A 98 15.12 18.41 5.49
CA ASN A 98 15.76 18.10 4.21
C ASN A 98 15.54 16.68 3.69
N LYS A 99 14.74 15.87 4.39
CA LYS A 99 14.42 14.50 3.98
C LYS A 99 13.43 14.51 2.83
N HIS A 100 13.77 13.82 1.75
CA HIS A 100 12.92 13.73 0.57
C HIS A 100 11.93 12.57 0.67
N CYS A 101 10.71 12.85 0.22
CA CYS A 101 9.65 11.84 0.06
C CYS A 101 8.78 12.25 -1.12
N ARG A 102 8.52 11.30 -2.03
CA ARG A 102 7.63 11.57 -3.17
C ARG A 102 6.21 11.86 -2.69
N SER A 103 5.45 12.64 -3.46
CA SER A 103 4.12 13.11 -3.06
C SER A 103 3.16 11.98 -2.69
N LEU A 104 3.09 10.91 -3.51
CA LEU A 104 2.21 9.77 -3.23
C LEU A 104 2.68 8.96 -2.02
N ASP A 105 3.99 8.79 -1.85
CA ASP A 105 4.56 8.13 -0.67
C ASP A 105 4.23 8.92 0.61
N ARG A 106 4.30 10.26 0.53
CA ARG A 106 3.91 11.15 1.64
C ARG A 106 2.41 11.01 1.96
N LEU A 107 1.57 10.87 0.95
CA LEU A 107 0.13 10.66 1.17
C LEU A 107 -0.16 9.32 1.86
N HIS A 108 0.60 8.27 1.57
CA HIS A 108 0.49 7.01 2.32
C HIS A 108 0.84 7.19 3.80
N LEU A 109 1.92 7.92 4.10
CA LEU A 109 2.30 8.18 5.49
C LEU A 109 1.28 9.08 6.21
N ALA A 110 0.72 10.04 5.50
CA ALA A 110 -0.38 10.86 6.03
C ALA A 110 -1.63 10.02 6.27
N ALA A 111 -1.95 9.09 5.37
CA ALA A 111 -3.05 8.14 5.56
C ALA A 111 -2.85 7.29 6.81
N MET A 112 -1.65 6.80 7.06
CA MET A 112 -1.34 6.05 8.26
C MET A 112 -1.59 6.86 9.53
N GLU A 113 -1.17 8.12 9.58
CA GLU A 113 -1.42 8.99 10.72
C GLU A 113 -2.91 9.23 10.92
N GLU A 114 -3.65 9.56 9.86
CA GLU A 114 -5.10 9.81 9.93
C GLU A 114 -5.90 8.57 10.33
N LEU A 115 -5.46 7.38 9.92
CA LEU A 115 -6.08 6.11 10.27
C LEU A 115 -5.56 5.51 11.59
N GLU A 116 -4.63 6.20 12.24
CA GLU A 116 -4.00 5.76 13.50
C GLU A 116 -3.34 4.37 13.40
N VAL A 117 -2.64 4.14 12.28
CA VAL A 117 -1.89 2.93 12.03
C VAL A 117 -0.39 3.24 12.08
N SER A 118 0.34 2.53 12.92
CA SER A 118 1.77 2.80 13.15
C SER A 118 2.72 1.85 12.41
N ARG A 119 2.19 0.82 11.76
CA ARG A 119 2.98 -0.21 11.07
C ARG A 119 2.69 -0.21 9.58
N LEU A 120 3.74 -0.20 8.78
CA LEU A 120 3.70 -0.22 7.31
C LEU A 120 4.27 -1.54 6.81
N MET A 121 3.56 -2.22 5.91
CA MET A 121 4.12 -3.31 5.13
C MET A 121 4.42 -2.81 3.72
N THR A 122 5.68 -2.87 3.31
CA THR A 122 6.13 -2.37 2.00
C THR A 122 7.26 -3.20 1.43
N HIS A 123 7.37 -3.22 0.12
CA HIS A 123 8.52 -3.71 -0.65
C HIS A 123 9.26 -2.58 -1.38
N ASP A 124 8.86 -1.33 -1.15
CA ASP A 124 9.55 -0.15 -1.67
C ASP A 124 10.55 0.36 -0.62
N ARG A 125 11.84 0.28 -0.95
CA ARG A 125 12.92 0.71 -0.03
C ARG A 125 12.87 2.20 0.27
N GLY A 126 12.49 3.02 -0.71
CA GLY A 126 12.33 4.46 -0.51
C GLY A 126 11.19 4.77 0.45
N GLN A 127 10.07 4.08 0.32
CA GLN A 127 8.93 4.22 1.23
C GLN A 127 9.26 3.69 2.63
N ALA A 128 9.95 2.56 2.72
CA ALA A 128 10.41 2.03 4.00
C ALA A 128 11.28 3.06 4.76
N LYS A 129 12.24 3.67 4.05
CA LYS A 129 13.10 4.70 4.62
C LYS A 129 12.29 5.91 5.10
N ALA A 130 11.39 6.42 4.26
CA ALA A 130 10.57 7.57 4.61
C ALA A 130 9.66 7.30 5.82
N ALA A 131 9.10 6.08 5.90
CA ALA A 131 8.28 5.66 7.02
C ALA A 131 9.08 5.60 8.34
N ILE A 132 10.27 5.02 8.32
CA ILE A 132 11.15 4.95 9.49
C ILE A 132 11.54 6.37 9.95
N GLU A 133 11.89 7.24 9.02
CA GLU A 133 12.23 8.64 9.30
C GLU A 133 11.06 9.41 9.91
N ALA A 134 9.82 9.04 9.58
CA ALA A 134 8.60 9.62 10.13
C ALA A 134 8.17 8.97 11.46
N GLY A 135 8.89 7.97 11.96
CA GLY A 135 8.61 7.31 13.23
C GLY A 135 7.70 6.09 13.16
N PHE A 136 7.38 5.61 11.96
CA PHE A 136 6.60 4.39 11.77
C PHE A 136 7.46 3.12 11.84
N GLN A 137 6.84 2.01 12.22
CA GLN A 137 7.45 0.69 12.13
C GLN A 137 7.24 0.13 10.72
N VAL A 138 8.25 -0.57 10.21
CA VAL A 138 8.21 -1.14 8.86
C VAL A 138 8.38 -2.65 8.91
N VAL A 139 7.48 -3.35 8.21
CA VAL A 139 7.60 -4.77 7.88
C VAL A 139 7.94 -4.88 6.39
N PHE A 140 9.07 -5.50 6.11
CA PHE A 140 9.56 -5.74 4.74
C PHE A 140 9.63 -7.26 4.53
N PRO A 141 8.54 -7.91 4.06
CA PRO A 141 8.48 -9.37 3.93
C PRO A 141 9.54 -9.89 2.96
N LYS A 142 10.30 -10.89 3.39
CA LYS A 142 11.34 -11.54 2.58
C LYS A 142 11.15 -13.05 2.61
N ASP A 143 11.52 -13.67 1.50
CA ASP A 143 11.58 -15.12 1.41
C ASP A 143 12.73 -15.68 2.26
#